data_c155ab05b3d8ee31d7b52ca098d1038c
#
_entry.id   c155ab05b3d8ee31d7b52ca098d1038c
#
_cell.length_a   1.000
_cell.length_b   1.000
_cell.length_c   1.000
_cell.angle_alpha   90.00
_cell.angle_beta   90.00
_cell.angle_gamma   90.00
#
_symmetry.space_group_name_H-M   'P 1'
#
loop_
_entity.id
_entity.type
_entity.pdbx_description
1 polymer ?
#
loop_
_entity_poly.entity_id
_entity_poly.type
_entity_poly.pdbx_seq_one_letter_code
_entity_poly.pdbx_strand_id
1 'polypeptide(L)'
;MPAIDGKETRRSPAQPESLIRSRSGALIAALTGATLATGLLQISLPLELRQLRASPNEIGLALSMYGFGMFAFEWIWGVLADRVGYGAPLVVSQLLYAASIVLLARVDSIVLIAASYFLASGMMVAVGPIARSYVGTALQSRLRATGLALLSASWVVAEAVGAGAGGQLIDHFPIRGVMLAAAVLPVGSALLAAWVFRGYSRAEHHGAWTADDEARSEESRAGGGVLRILAVTASLVLLIQVGAGGELALLPLLVTTHLHLSAASAGTAMLAVGLIGGVLLIPGGNASDRWGRRPTMIAGGILSAVGFIIYSTSGTFVQVVAGAAVRALGASLIWPAATAWMAESMPRRRHAFYMGLFGEFENVGITIGPILGGLAWSIAGIQAAFYTYAAAALLASFIAAVFVRRRVEDAIMSNRMGQGVRD
;
A
#
# COMPACT_ATOMS: atom_id res chain seq x y z
N MET A 1 -44.39 -42.26 -29.43
CA MET A 1 -44.01 -41.28 -28.43
C MET A 1 -43.07 -41.94 -27.46
N PRO A 2 -41.76 -41.65 -27.46
CA PRO A 2 -40.83 -42.07 -26.44
C PRO A 2 -40.65 -40.96 -25.43
N ALA A 3 -40.65 -41.33 -24.13
CA ALA A 3 -40.43 -40.48 -22.98
C ALA A 3 -39.00 -39.93 -22.96
N ILE A 4 -38.90 -38.61 -22.80
CA ILE A 4 -37.62 -37.91 -22.58
C ILE A 4 -37.29 -38.01 -21.07
N ASP A 5 -36.31 -38.84 -20.78
CA ASP A 5 -35.80 -39.06 -19.42
C ASP A 5 -34.85 -37.87 -19.06
N GLY A 6 -35.40 -36.85 -18.40
CA GLY A 6 -34.69 -35.67 -17.95
C GLY A 6 -33.89 -35.94 -16.70
N LYS A 7 -32.70 -36.53 -16.79
CA LYS A 7 -31.71 -36.50 -15.69
C LYS A 7 -31.08 -35.13 -15.61
N GLU A 8 -31.74 -34.18 -14.91
CA GLU A 8 -31.07 -33.03 -14.32
C GLU A 8 -30.07 -33.54 -13.27
N THR A 9 -28.80 -33.53 -13.62
CA THR A 9 -27.71 -33.66 -12.67
C THR A 9 -27.75 -32.47 -11.71
N ARG A 10 -28.46 -32.65 -10.58
CA ARG A 10 -28.35 -31.75 -9.41
C ARG A 10 -26.85 -31.65 -9.03
N ARG A 11 -26.17 -30.59 -9.46
CA ARG A 11 -24.89 -30.20 -8.85
C ARG A 11 -25.17 -29.93 -7.38
N SER A 12 -24.60 -30.75 -6.52
CA SER A 12 -24.58 -30.54 -5.07
C SER A 12 -24.10 -29.12 -4.78
N PRO A 13 -24.78 -28.35 -3.91
CA PRO A 13 -24.29 -27.03 -3.53
C PRO A 13 -22.91 -27.20 -2.91
N ALA A 14 -21.90 -26.59 -3.51
CA ALA A 14 -20.54 -26.60 -2.97
C ALA A 14 -20.59 -26.13 -1.51
N GLN A 15 -20.09 -26.96 -0.59
CA GLN A 15 -19.97 -26.61 0.81
C GLN A 15 -19.15 -25.31 0.93
N PRO A 16 -19.52 -24.38 1.82
CA PRO A 16 -18.77 -23.15 2.01
C PRO A 16 -17.39 -23.50 2.53
N GLU A 17 -16.39 -23.47 1.64
CA GLU A 17 -14.98 -23.61 2.03
C GLU A 17 -14.61 -22.46 2.97
N SER A 18 -14.04 -22.78 4.12
CA SER A 18 -13.48 -21.77 5.01
C SER A 18 -12.34 -21.05 4.27
N LEU A 19 -12.23 -19.72 4.38
CA LEU A 19 -11.17 -18.90 3.79
C LEU A 19 -9.76 -19.47 4.00
N ILE A 20 -9.53 -20.13 5.13
CA ILE A 20 -8.23 -20.71 5.53
C ILE A 20 -7.90 -22.00 4.78
N ARG A 21 -8.91 -22.78 4.35
CA ARG A 21 -8.73 -24.04 3.58
C ARG A 21 -8.78 -23.84 2.07
N SER A 22 -9.14 -22.64 1.60
CA SER A 22 -9.26 -22.34 0.18
C SER A 22 -7.91 -21.99 -0.43
N ARG A 23 -7.82 -22.07 -1.76
CA ARG A 23 -6.67 -21.56 -2.53
C ARG A 23 -6.38 -20.07 -2.23
N SER A 24 -7.40 -19.31 -1.83
CA SER A 24 -7.26 -17.91 -1.40
C SER A 24 -6.41 -17.74 -0.15
N GLY A 25 -6.53 -18.64 0.85
CA GLY A 25 -5.68 -18.63 2.04
C GLY A 25 -4.20 -18.90 1.71
N ALA A 26 -3.93 -19.84 0.82
CA ALA A 26 -2.58 -20.12 0.36
C ALA A 26 -1.99 -18.96 -0.45
N LEU A 27 -2.80 -18.24 -1.23
CA LEU A 27 -2.39 -17.04 -1.93
C LEU A 27 -2.04 -15.91 -0.95
N ILE A 28 -2.85 -15.70 0.09
CA ILE A 28 -2.54 -14.73 1.15
C ILE A 28 -1.22 -15.09 1.85
N ALA A 29 -0.96 -16.38 2.11
CA ALA A 29 0.32 -16.83 2.67
C ALA A 29 1.51 -16.56 1.73
N ALA A 30 1.35 -16.77 0.41
CA ALA A 30 2.37 -16.42 -0.57
C ALA A 30 2.67 -14.91 -0.57
N LEU A 31 1.65 -14.08 -0.48
CA LEU A 31 1.76 -12.63 -0.32
C LEU A 31 2.53 -12.25 0.93
N THR A 32 2.17 -12.83 2.06
CA THR A 32 2.80 -12.58 3.35
C THR A 32 4.32 -12.82 3.26
N GLY A 33 4.76 -13.88 2.56
CA GLY A 33 6.19 -14.16 2.33
C GLY A 33 6.89 -13.05 1.54
N ALA A 34 6.29 -12.58 0.45
CA ALA A 34 6.87 -11.51 -0.37
C ALA A 34 6.96 -10.18 0.40
N THR A 35 5.92 -9.82 1.15
CA THR A 35 5.89 -8.57 1.93
C THR A 35 6.78 -8.62 3.17
N LEU A 36 6.98 -9.79 3.79
CA LEU A 36 8.01 -9.98 4.81
C LEU A 36 9.40 -9.66 4.27
N ALA A 37 9.73 -10.15 3.06
CA ALA A 37 11.00 -9.82 2.41
C ALA A 37 11.14 -8.30 2.17
N THR A 38 10.07 -7.63 1.79
CA THR A 38 10.05 -6.18 1.63
C THR A 38 10.38 -5.46 2.94
N GLY A 39 9.75 -5.85 4.05
CA GLY A 39 10.05 -5.28 5.37
C GLY A 39 11.52 -5.49 5.79
N LEU A 40 12.08 -6.69 5.53
CA LEU A 40 13.51 -6.96 5.73
C LEU A 40 14.41 -6.01 4.92
N LEU A 41 14.04 -5.72 3.66
CA LEU A 41 14.78 -4.80 2.81
C LEU A 41 14.66 -3.35 3.27
N GLN A 42 13.47 -2.93 3.71
CA GLN A 42 13.22 -1.55 4.17
C GLN A 42 14.04 -1.15 5.38
N ILE A 43 14.39 -2.08 6.26
CA ILE A 43 15.33 -1.79 7.35
C ILE A 43 16.79 -1.96 6.90
N SER A 44 17.08 -2.97 6.07
CA SER A 44 18.45 -3.33 5.68
C SER A 44 19.07 -2.29 4.75
N LEU A 45 18.32 -1.84 3.74
CA LEU A 45 18.86 -1.02 2.66
C LEU A 45 19.28 0.39 3.11
N PRO A 46 18.51 1.14 3.93
CA PRO A 46 18.96 2.42 4.47
C PRO A 46 20.26 2.29 5.26
N LEU A 47 20.38 1.22 6.06
CA LEU A 47 21.57 0.98 6.90
C LEU A 47 22.77 0.59 6.04
N GLU A 48 22.59 -0.22 5.00
CA GLU A 48 23.65 -0.58 4.04
C GLU A 48 24.17 0.66 3.30
N LEU A 49 23.28 1.51 2.77
CA LEU A 49 23.64 2.77 2.13
C LEU A 49 24.45 3.67 3.07
N ARG A 50 24.10 3.68 4.35
CA ARG A 50 24.85 4.42 5.35
C ARG A 50 26.24 3.84 5.60
N GLN A 51 26.38 2.51 5.63
CA GLN A 51 27.69 1.85 5.73
C GLN A 51 28.58 2.14 4.52
N LEU A 52 27.99 2.24 3.32
CA LEU A 52 28.67 2.63 2.08
C LEU A 52 28.99 4.13 2.03
N ARG A 53 28.73 4.90 3.10
CA ARG A 53 28.94 6.33 3.23
C ARG A 53 28.20 7.16 2.19
N ALA A 54 27.05 6.69 1.72
CA ALA A 54 26.18 7.45 0.82
C ALA A 54 25.76 8.78 1.49
N SER A 55 25.75 9.84 0.71
CA SER A 55 25.23 11.14 1.13
C SER A 55 23.72 11.08 1.35
N PRO A 56 23.12 11.99 2.16
CA PRO A 56 21.68 12.02 2.37
C PRO A 56 20.86 12.08 1.08
N ASN A 57 21.34 12.82 0.06
CA ASN A 57 20.67 12.89 -1.25
C ASN A 57 20.72 11.56 -2.00
N GLU A 58 21.86 10.89 -2.00
CA GLU A 58 22.01 9.58 -2.62
C GLU A 58 21.13 8.53 -1.93
N ILE A 59 21.05 8.57 -0.59
CA ILE A 59 20.16 7.71 0.19
C ILE A 59 18.70 7.98 -0.21
N GLY A 60 18.28 9.25 -0.23
CA GLY A 60 16.93 9.64 -0.62
C GLY A 60 16.57 9.18 -2.03
N LEU A 61 17.48 9.37 -3.00
CA LEU A 61 17.29 8.94 -4.39
C LEU A 61 17.25 7.41 -4.51
N ALA A 62 18.16 6.68 -3.85
CA ALA A 62 18.17 5.22 -3.91
C ALA A 62 16.91 4.61 -3.29
N LEU A 63 16.45 5.14 -2.16
CA LEU A 63 15.25 4.64 -1.48
C LEU A 63 13.96 5.03 -2.19
N SER A 64 13.94 6.13 -2.96
CA SER A 64 12.80 6.53 -3.80
C SER A 64 12.51 5.52 -4.92
N MET A 65 13.49 4.70 -5.30
CA MET A 65 13.32 3.67 -6.32
C MET A 65 12.30 2.60 -5.92
N TYR A 66 11.95 2.49 -4.63
CA TYR A 66 10.85 1.64 -4.17
C TYR A 66 9.51 2.07 -4.78
N GLY A 67 9.10 3.30 -4.55
CA GLY A 67 7.85 3.81 -5.11
C GLY A 67 7.90 3.93 -6.63
N PHE A 68 9.04 4.33 -7.19
CA PHE A 68 9.19 4.46 -8.65
C PHE A 68 9.10 3.11 -9.37
N GLY A 69 9.66 2.04 -8.80
CA GLY A 69 9.50 0.70 -9.35
C GLY A 69 8.05 0.21 -9.28
N MET A 70 7.35 0.46 -8.17
CA MET A 70 5.93 0.14 -8.05
C MET A 70 5.12 0.90 -9.12
N PHE A 71 5.28 2.21 -9.23
CA PHE A 71 4.64 3.05 -10.24
C PHE A 71 4.87 2.53 -11.68
N ALA A 72 6.11 2.18 -12.02
CA ALA A 72 6.45 1.76 -13.37
C ALA A 72 5.90 0.39 -13.76
N PHE A 73 5.71 -0.53 -12.80
CA PHE A 73 5.41 -1.93 -13.10
C PHE A 73 4.01 -2.39 -12.66
N GLU A 74 3.31 -1.70 -11.76
CA GLU A 74 2.01 -2.18 -11.23
C GLU A 74 0.99 -2.42 -12.34
N TRP A 75 0.83 -1.48 -13.26
CA TRP A 75 -0.09 -1.62 -14.38
C TRP A 75 0.33 -2.70 -15.39
N ILE A 76 1.64 -2.91 -15.59
CA ILE A 76 2.18 -3.94 -16.49
C ILE A 76 1.75 -5.33 -16.00
N TRP A 77 1.91 -5.58 -14.70
CA TRP A 77 1.51 -6.85 -14.09
C TRP A 77 0.01 -7.07 -14.15
N GLY A 78 -0.80 -6.03 -13.97
CA GLY A 78 -2.26 -6.10 -14.14
C GLY A 78 -2.64 -6.54 -15.55
N VAL A 79 -2.14 -5.85 -16.58
CA VAL A 79 -2.39 -6.17 -17.98
C VAL A 79 -1.88 -7.57 -18.36
N LEU A 80 -0.71 -7.96 -17.84
CA LEU A 80 -0.15 -9.28 -18.10
C LEU A 80 -1.01 -10.39 -17.47
N ALA A 81 -1.47 -10.19 -16.24
CA ALA A 81 -2.35 -11.13 -15.55
C ALA A 81 -3.69 -11.30 -16.29
N ASP A 82 -4.24 -10.23 -16.83
CA ASP A 82 -5.48 -10.29 -17.63
C ASP A 82 -5.29 -11.08 -18.94
N ARG A 83 -4.09 -11.00 -19.54
CA ARG A 83 -3.81 -11.68 -20.83
C ARG A 83 -3.44 -13.15 -20.67
N VAL A 84 -2.60 -13.49 -19.71
CA VAL A 84 -2.03 -14.85 -19.59
C VAL A 84 -2.53 -15.61 -18.34
N GLY A 85 -3.35 -14.98 -17.49
CA GLY A 85 -3.84 -15.54 -16.23
C GLY A 85 -2.94 -15.20 -15.06
N TYR A 86 -3.39 -15.48 -13.86
CA TYR A 86 -2.75 -15.04 -12.59
C TYR A 86 -1.45 -15.80 -12.24
N GLY A 87 -1.38 -17.09 -12.55
CA GLY A 87 -0.34 -17.97 -12.05
C GLY A 87 1.06 -17.67 -12.56
N ALA A 88 1.23 -17.60 -13.88
CA ALA A 88 2.55 -17.39 -14.50
C ALA A 88 3.15 -16.01 -14.16
N PRO A 89 2.42 -14.88 -14.29
CA PRO A 89 2.95 -13.58 -13.89
C PRO A 89 3.36 -13.52 -12.43
N LEU A 90 2.59 -14.12 -11.52
CA LEU A 90 2.90 -14.12 -10.10
C LEU A 90 4.17 -14.93 -9.80
N VAL A 91 4.31 -16.13 -10.36
CA VAL A 91 5.52 -16.96 -10.17
C VAL A 91 6.75 -16.26 -10.73
N VAL A 92 6.67 -15.76 -11.95
CA VAL A 92 7.80 -15.08 -12.62
C VAL A 92 8.21 -13.83 -11.85
N SER A 93 7.24 -13.00 -11.45
CA SER A 93 7.54 -11.78 -10.68
C SER A 93 8.23 -12.09 -9.35
N GLN A 94 7.81 -13.13 -8.63
CA GLN A 94 8.44 -13.49 -7.36
C GLN A 94 9.85 -14.06 -7.52
N LEU A 95 10.11 -14.84 -8.57
CA LEU A 95 11.47 -15.32 -8.87
C LEU A 95 12.39 -14.17 -9.29
N LEU A 96 11.90 -13.24 -10.10
CA LEU A 96 12.65 -12.03 -10.47
C LEU A 96 12.86 -11.10 -9.27
N TYR A 97 11.90 -11.02 -8.35
CA TYR A 97 12.05 -10.31 -7.08
C TYR A 97 13.18 -10.90 -6.25
N ALA A 98 13.21 -12.24 -6.07
CA ALA A 98 14.29 -12.93 -5.38
C ALA A 98 15.65 -12.66 -6.04
N ALA A 99 15.72 -12.74 -7.36
CA ALA A 99 16.96 -12.46 -8.12
C ALA A 99 17.41 -11.00 -7.94
N SER A 100 16.48 -10.05 -7.92
CA SER A 100 16.78 -8.63 -7.69
C SER A 100 17.31 -8.38 -6.27
N ILE A 101 16.79 -9.09 -5.26
CA ILE A 101 17.32 -9.03 -3.88
C ILE A 101 18.75 -9.59 -3.82
N VAL A 102 19.01 -10.71 -4.49
CA VAL A 102 20.37 -11.28 -4.56
C VAL A 102 21.33 -10.31 -5.24
N LEU A 103 20.91 -9.68 -6.33
CA LEU A 103 21.72 -8.67 -7.01
C LEU A 103 21.99 -7.47 -6.07
N LEU A 104 20.95 -6.95 -5.41
CA LEU A 104 21.03 -5.86 -4.44
C LEU A 104 22.08 -6.14 -3.34
N ALA A 105 22.11 -7.38 -2.83
CA ALA A 105 23.03 -7.77 -1.78
C ALA A 105 24.49 -7.99 -2.26
N ARG A 106 24.74 -7.97 -3.57
CA ARG A 106 26.07 -8.24 -4.18
C ARG A 106 26.76 -7.02 -4.76
N VAL A 107 26.05 -5.88 -4.87
CA VAL A 107 26.58 -4.67 -5.49
C VAL A 107 26.99 -3.64 -4.44
N ASP A 108 28.07 -2.89 -4.73
CA ASP A 108 28.60 -1.83 -3.88
C ASP A 108 28.30 -0.42 -4.42
N SER A 109 28.00 -0.31 -5.69
CA SER A 109 27.68 0.97 -6.33
C SER A 109 26.27 1.44 -5.95
N ILE A 110 26.15 2.67 -5.43
CA ILE A 110 24.85 3.27 -5.05
C ILE A 110 23.89 3.29 -6.25
N VAL A 111 24.39 3.53 -7.46
CA VAL A 111 23.59 3.54 -8.69
C VAL A 111 23.05 2.13 -9.00
N LEU A 112 23.88 1.10 -8.86
CA LEU A 112 23.46 -0.28 -9.08
C LEU A 112 22.52 -0.76 -7.97
N ILE A 113 22.72 -0.31 -6.73
CA ILE A 113 21.79 -0.53 -5.61
C ILE A 113 20.43 0.09 -5.94
N ALA A 114 20.39 1.34 -6.37
CA ALA A 114 19.17 2.02 -6.76
C ALA A 114 18.44 1.31 -7.91
N ALA A 115 19.17 0.92 -8.96
CA ALA A 115 18.62 0.17 -10.09
C ALA A 115 18.08 -1.22 -9.67
N SER A 116 18.82 -1.93 -8.81
CA SER A 116 18.38 -3.23 -8.27
C SER A 116 17.16 -3.10 -7.39
N TYR A 117 17.05 -2.02 -6.60
CA TYR A 117 15.89 -1.76 -5.76
C TYR A 117 14.67 -1.36 -6.57
N PHE A 118 14.84 -0.59 -7.65
CA PHE A 118 13.79 -0.32 -8.64
C PHE A 118 13.24 -1.62 -9.24
N LEU A 119 14.11 -2.54 -9.66
CA LEU A 119 13.68 -3.83 -10.18
C LEU A 119 12.99 -4.67 -9.10
N ALA A 120 13.57 -4.73 -7.90
CA ALA A 120 13.00 -5.50 -6.80
C ALA A 120 11.57 -5.04 -6.47
N SER A 121 11.34 -3.74 -6.30
CA SER A 121 10.01 -3.19 -6.01
C SER A 121 9.04 -3.37 -7.17
N GLY A 122 9.51 -3.19 -8.41
CA GLY A 122 8.70 -3.41 -9.61
C GLY A 122 8.29 -4.88 -9.81
N MET A 123 9.09 -5.83 -9.36
CA MET A 123 8.73 -7.25 -9.40
C MET A 123 7.81 -7.62 -8.22
N MET A 124 8.08 -7.09 -7.04
CA MET A 124 7.29 -7.33 -5.84
C MET A 124 5.84 -6.84 -5.99
N VAL A 125 5.62 -5.67 -6.60
CA VAL A 125 4.29 -5.04 -6.71
C VAL A 125 3.27 -5.90 -7.46
N ALA A 126 3.69 -6.84 -8.32
CA ALA A 126 2.81 -7.77 -9.05
C ALA A 126 1.79 -8.48 -8.13
N VAL A 127 2.20 -8.72 -6.90
CA VAL A 127 1.40 -9.42 -5.90
C VAL A 127 0.10 -8.69 -5.59
N GLY A 128 0.14 -7.36 -5.48
CA GLY A 128 -1.03 -6.54 -5.12
C GLY A 128 -2.20 -6.66 -6.09
N PRO A 129 -2.07 -6.24 -7.35
CA PRO A 129 -3.15 -6.30 -8.34
C PRO A 129 -3.61 -7.73 -8.61
N ILE A 130 -2.70 -8.70 -8.72
CA ILE A 130 -3.03 -10.10 -9.01
C ILE A 130 -3.87 -10.71 -7.87
N ALA A 131 -3.50 -10.48 -6.62
CA ALA A 131 -4.24 -11.04 -5.52
C ALA A 131 -5.57 -10.35 -5.27
N ARG A 132 -5.63 -9.03 -5.41
CA ARG A 132 -6.90 -8.29 -5.34
C ARG A 132 -7.88 -8.79 -6.40
N SER A 133 -7.41 -8.98 -7.64
CA SER A 133 -8.23 -9.48 -8.74
C SER A 133 -8.70 -10.91 -8.48
N TYR A 134 -7.80 -11.82 -8.06
CA TYR A 134 -8.17 -13.21 -7.75
C TYR A 134 -9.16 -13.30 -6.59
N VAL A 135 -8.90 -12.63 -5.46
CA VAL A 135 -9.80 -12.62 -4.30
C VAL A 135 -11.15 -12.02 -4.66
N GLY A 136 -11.14 -10.95 -5.47
CA GLY A 136 -12.35 -10.29 -5.97
C GLY A 136 -13.24 -11.20 -6.83
N THR A 137 -12.65 -12.13 -7.58
CA THR A 137 -13.38 -13.05 -8.48
C THR A 137 -13.64 -14.42 -7.88
N ALA A 138 -12.71 -14.97 -7.11
CA ALA A 138 -12.79 -16.33 -6.57
C ALA A 138 -13.70 -16.46 -5.34
N LEU A 139 -13.88 -15.38 -4.56
CA LEU A 139 -14.70 -15.40 -3.36
C LEU A 139 -16.16 -15.02 -3.65
N GLN A 140 -17.08 -15.70 -2.97
CA GLN A 140 -18.51 -15.32 -2.96
C GLN A 140 -18.66 -13.87 -2.47
N SER A 141 -19.66 -13.14 -2.97
CA SER A 141 -19.91 -11.73 -2.64
C SER A 141 -19.91 -11.44 -1.13
N ARG A 142 -20.42 -12.38 -0.33
CA ARG A 142 -20.48 -12.30 1.15
C ARG A 142 -19.09 -12.29 1.81
N LEU A 143 -18.10 -12.98 1.23
CA LEU A 143 -16.75 -13.13 1.80
C LEU A 143 -15.72 -12.24 1.12
N ARG A 144 -16.07 -11.60 0.01
CA ARG A 144 -15.16 -10.79 -0.82
C ARG A 144 -14.57 -9.61 -0.05
N ALA A 145 -15.41 -8.84 0.65
CA ALA A 145 -14.96 -7.70 1.45
C ALA A 145 -14.00 -8.14 2.57
N THR A 146 -14.32 -9.22 3.27
CA THR A 146 -13.47 -9.80 4.32
C THR A 146 -12.14 -10.30 3.75
N GLY A 147 -12.16 -10.97 2.58
CA GLY A 147 -10.96 -11.45 1.90
C GLY A 147 -10.03 -10.31 1.49
N LEU A 148 -10.57 -9.23 0.92
CA LEU A 148 -9.79 -8.04 0.54
C LEU A 148 -9.23 -7.29 1.77
N ALA A 149 -10.01 -7.20 2.85
CA ALA A 149 -9.55 -6.60 4.10
C ALA A 149 -8.41 -7.42 4.73
N LEU A 150 -8.54 -8.76 4.75
CA LEU A 150 -7.49 -9.65 5.25
C LEU A 150 -6.21 -9.56 4.40
N LEU A 151 -6.35 -9.44 3.09
CA LEU A 151 -5.25 -9.23 2.16
C LEU A 151 -4.48 -7.93 2.49
N SER A 152 -5.18 -6.82 2.67
CA SER A 152 -4.58 -5.52 3.02
C SER A 152 -3.93 -5.55 4.41
N ALA A 153 -4.58 -6.17 5.39
CA ALA A 153 -4.04 -6.32 6.74
C ALA A 153 -2.77 -7.19 6.75
N SER A 154 -2.78 -8.31 6.00
CA SER A 154 -1.61 -9.19 5.89
C SER A 154 -0.41 -8.49 5.28
N TRP A 155 -0.63 -7.58 4.32
CA TRP A 155 0.45 -6.77 3.73
C TRP A 155 1.13 -5.89 4.79
N VAL A 156 0.36 -5.03 5.47
CA VAL A 156 0.89 -4.07 6.46
C VAL A 156 1.58 -4.79 7.62
N VAL A 157 0.96 -5.85 8.14
CA VAL A 157 1.52 -6.61 9.27
C VAL A 157 2.77 -7.37 8.87
N ALA A 158 2.78 -8.02 7.69
CA ALA A 158 3.95 -8.77 7.23
C ALA A 158 5.15 -7.85 6.99
N GLU A 159 4.94 -6.69 6.37
CA GLU A 159 5.98 -5.70 6.14
C GLU A 159 6.58 -5.20 7.47
N ALA A 160 5.74 -4.89 8.45
CA ALA A 160 6.17 -4.48 9.78
C ALA A 160 6.94 -5.58 10.53
N VAL A 161 6.44 -6.82 10.49
CA VAL A 161 7.11 -7.99 11.08
C VAL A 161 8.46 -8.25 10.41
N GLY A 162 8.51 -8.12 9.07
CA GLY A 162 9.75 -8.21 8.31
C GLY A 162 10.78 -7.18 8.73
N ALA A 163 10.37 -5.92 8.89
CA ALA A 163 11.25 -4.84 9.37
C ALA A 163 11.73 -5.09 10.81
N GLY A 164 10.83 -5.50 11.70
CA GLY A 164 11.14 -5.85 13.08
C GLY A 164 12.15 -7.00 13.17
N ALA A 165 11.88 -8.09 12.45
CA ALA A 165 12.78 -9.25 12.40
C ALA A 165 14.13 -8.87 11.76
N GLY A 166 14.11 -8.09 10.68
CA GLY A 166 15.31 -7.60 10.01
C GLY A 166 16.21 -6.81 10.94
N GLY A 167 15.65 -5.90 11.73
CA GLY A 167 16.41 -5.15 12.73
C GLY A 167 17.11 -6.05 13.75
N GLN A 168 16.41 -7.07 14.27
CA GLN A 168 17.00 -8.03 15.21
C GLN A 168 18.11 -8.85 14.54
N LEU A 169 17.92 -9.28 13.30
CA LEU A 169 18.90 -10.07 12.57
C LEU A 169 20.16 -9.25 12.26
N ILE A 170 20.05 -7.97 11.93
CA ILE A 170 21.18 -7.09 11.58
C ILE A 170 22.12 -6.88 12.79
N ASP A 171 21.61 -6.91 14.03
CA ASP A 171 22.47 -6.81 15.22
C ASP A 171 23.37 -8.07 15.41
N HIS A 172 23.05 -9.19 14.78
CA HIS A 172 23.77 -10.46 14.93
C HIS A 172 24.45 -10.95 13.64
N PHE A 173 23.99 -10.48 12.47
CA PHE A 173 24.46 -10.92 11.16
C PHE A 173 24.78 -9.72 10.26
N PRO A 174 25.72 -9.87 9.30
CA PRO A 174 25.99 -8.84 8.31
C PRO A 174 24.72 -8.46 7.53
N ILE A 175 24.50 -7.17 7.27
CA ILE A 175 23.29 -6.64 6.59
C ILE A 175 23.05 -7.38 5.27
N ARG A 176 24.08 -7.61 4.46
CA ARG A 176 23.98 -8.34 3.19
C ARG A 176 23.57 -9.79 3.37
N GLY A 177 23.98 -10.43 4.48
CA GLY A 177 23.53 -11.77 4.85
C GLY A 177 22.02 -11.79 5.14
N VAL A 178 21.50 -10.77 5.83
CA VAL A 178 20.07 -10.63 6.10
C VAL A 178 19.30 -10.39 4.79
N MET A 179 19.81 -9.56 3.88
CA MET A 179 19.21 -9.36 2.55
C MET A 179 19.18 -10.68 1.75
N LEU A 180 20.28 -11.46 1.74
CA LEU A 180 20.32 -12.75 1.04
C LEU A 180 19.33 -13.75 1.64
N ALA A 181 19.18 -13.77 2.97
CA ALA A 181 18.18 -14.61 3.63
C ALA A 181 16.75 -14.15 3.24
N ALA A 182 16.50 -12.83 3.10
CA ALA A 182 15.22 -12.32 2.64
C ALA A 182 14.85 -12.83 1.23
N ALA A 183 15.82 -13.10 0.34
CA ALA A 183 15.55 -13.59 -1.00
C ALA A 183 14.90 -15.00 -1.04
N VAL A 184 15.00 -15.77 0.05
CA VAL A 184 14.35 -17.09 0.15
C VAL A 184 12.82 -16.95 0.23
N LEU A 185 12.31 -15.87 0.82
CA LEU A 185 10.88 -15.68 1.03
C LEU A 185 10.09 -15.54 -0.29
N PRO A 186 10.51 -14.70 -1.27
CA PRO A 186 9.84 -14.66 -2.57
C PRO A 186 9.94 -15.99 -3.35
N VAL A 187 11.01 -16.78 -3.18
CA VAL A 187 11.08 -18.13 -3.77
C VAL A 187 10.00 -19.02 -3.18
N GLY A 188 9.84 -19.02 -1.84
CA GLY A 188 8.74 -19.73 -1.19
C GLY A 188 7.37 -19.25 -1.68
N SER A 189 7.20 -17.93 -1.86
CA SER A 189 5.99 -17.33 -2.42
C SER A 189 5.72 -17.80 -3.85
N ALA A 190 6.76 -17.89 -4.70
CA ALA A 190 6.66 -18.41 -6.06
C ALA A 190 6.21 -19.87 -6.09
N LEU A 191 6.82 -20.72 -5.24
CA LEU A 191 6.46 -22.14 -5.13
C LEU A 191 5.00 -22.31 -4.67
N LEU A 192 4.59 -21.54 -3.68
CA LEU A 192 3.21 -21.58 -3.17
C LEU A 192 2.22 -21.07 -4.21
N ALA A 193 2.56 -20.00 -4.94
CA ALA A 193 1.75 -19.51 -6.06
C ALA A 193 1.66 -20.55 -7.18
N ALA A 194 2.76 -21.20 -7.54
CA ALA A 194 2.76 -22.28 -8.54
C ALA A 194 1.85 -23.43 -8.11
N TRP A 195 1.82 -23.76 -6.83
CA TRP A 195 0.94 -24.79 -6.29
C TRP A 195 -0.53 -24.35 -6.32
N VAL A 196 -0.85 -23.12 -5.91
CA VAL A 196 -2.21 -22.55 -5.88
C VAL A 196 -2.84 -22.56 -7.27
N PHE A 197 -2.06 -22.16 -8.29
CA PHE A 197 -2.55 -22.04 -9.67
C PHE A 197 -2.35 -23.31 -10.51
N ARG A 198 -1.85 -24.42 -9.93
CA ARG A 198 -1.74 -25.69 -10.62
C ARG A 198 -3.12 -26.20 -11.05
N GLY A 199 -3.31 -26.36 -12.35
CA GLY A 199 -4.59 -26.78 -12.93
C GLY A 199 -5.68 -25.71 -13.03
N TYR A 200 -5.36 -24.44 -12.76
CA TYR A 200 -6.25 -23.32 -12.98
C TYR A 200 -6.31 -23.00 -14.48
N SER A 201 -7.46 -23.22 -15.10
CA SER A 201 -7.62 -23.01 -16.54
C SER A 201 -8.04 -21.58 -16.87
N ARG A 202 -7.57 -21.09 -18.04
CA ARG A 202 -7.91 -19.76 -18.57
C ARG A 202 -9.43 -19.56 -18.76
N ALA A 203 -10.18 -20.65 -18.94
CA ALA A 203 -11.64 -20.59 -19.13
C ALA A 203 -12.40 -20.11 -17.89
N GLU A 204 -11.83 -20.31 -16.68
CA GLU A 204 -12.44 -19.82 -15.43
C GLU A 204 -12.28 -18.30 -15.25
N HIS A 205 -11.39 -17.67 -16.03
CA HIS A 205 -11.08 -16.25 -15.95
C HIS A 205 -12.10 -15.34 -16.68
N HIS A 206 -12.75 -15.83 -17.72
CA HIS A 206 -13.63 -15.03 -18.60
C HIS A 206 -15.10 -14.99 -18.15
N GLY A 207 -15.46 -15.69 -17.06
CA GLY A 207 -16.86 -15.80 -16.62
C GLY A 207 -17.40 -14.63 -15.78
N ALA A 208 -16.60 -13.62 -15.47
CA ALA A 208 -16.97 -12.55 -14.53
C ALA A 208 -17.32 -11.19 -15.20
N TRP A 209 -17.09 -11.03 -16.48
CA TRP A 209 -17.50 -9.84 -17.24
C TRP A 209 -18.74 -10.20 -18.07
N THR A 210 -19.90 -9.78 -17.64
CA THR A 210 -21.15 -9.94 -18.40
C THR A 210 -21.44 -8.68 -19.19
N ALA A 211 -22.03 -8.86 -20.39
CA ALA A 211 -22.41 -7.81 -21.34
C ALA A 211 -23.38 -6.74 -20.78
N ASP A 212 -23.89 -6.91 -19.55
CA ASP A 212 -24.71 -5.92 -18.85
C ASP A 212 -23.95 -4.65 -18.45
N ASP A 213 -22.60 -4.71 -18.38
CA ASP A 213 -21.78 -3.54 -18.08
C ASP A 213 -21.55 -2.63 -19.29
N GLU A 214 -21.70 -3.15 -20.51
CA GLU A 214 -21.60 -2.37 -21.76
C GLU A 214 -22.87 -1.56 -22.06
N ALA A 215 -24.05 -2.07 -21.72
CA ALA A 215 -25.34 -1.44 -22.04
C ALA A 215 -25.67 -0.20 -21.18
N ARG A 216 -25.01 0.02 -20.05
CA ARG A 216 -25.19 1.21 -19.18
C ARG A 216 -24.29 2.39 -19.52
N SER A 217 -23.73 2.43 -20.73
CA SER A 217 -22.64 3.33 -21.07
C SER A 217 -23.03 4.70 -21.62
N GLU A 218 -24.28 5.12 -21.65
CA GLU A 218 -24.69 6.32 -22.41
C GLU A 218 -24.96 7.62 -21.62
N GLU A 219 -24.88 7.67 -20.29
CA GLU A 219 -25.13 8.91 -19.55
C GLU A 219 -23.98 9.30 -18.64
N SER A 220 -23.13 10.23 -19.04
CA SER A 220 -22.71 11.36 -18.20
C SER A 220 -21.72 12.31 -18.90
N ARG A 221 -22.19 13.45 -19.30
CA ARG A 221 -21.41 14.68 -19.53
C ARG A 221 -21.14 15.37 -18.18
N ALA A 222 -20.20 14.85 -17.39
CA ALA A 222 -19.78 15.48 -16.13
C ALA A 222 -18.28 15.80 -16.15
N GLY A 223 -17.84 16.65 -17.10
CA GLY A 223 -16.40 16.86 -17.30
C GLY A 223 -15.68 17.68 -16.21
N GLY A 224 -16.26 18.74 -15.69
CA GLY A 224 -15.53 19.67 -14.77
C GLY A 224 -15.47 19.22 -13.30
N GLY A 225 -16.52 18.60 -12.79
CA GLY A 225 -16.57 18.14 -11.41
C GLY A 225 -15.63 16.97 -11.09
N VAL A 226 -15.55 16.01 -12.00
CA VAL A 226 -14.70 14.81 -11.86
C VAL A 226 -13.21 15.18 -11.81
N LEU A 227 -12.76 16.08 -12.71
CA LEU A 227 -11.36 16.51 -12.72
C LEU A 227 -10.97 17.22 -11.42
N ARG A 228 -11.85 18.07 -10.87
CA ARG A 228 -11.61 18.72 -9.58
C ARG A 228 -11.51 17.72 -8.44
N ILE A 229 -12.42 16.75 -8.36
CA ILE A 229 -12.40 15.70 -7.32
C ILE A 229 -11.13 14.88 -7.46
N LEU A 230 -10.77 14.48 -8.68
CA LEU A 230 -9.55 13.74 -8.95
C LEU A 230 -8.30 14.52 -8.50
N ALA A 231 -8.21 15.80 -8.86
CA ALA A 231 -7.08 16.65 -8.47
C ALA A 231 -6.96 16.79 -6.94
N VAL A 232 -8.07 16.99 -6.23
CA VAL A 232 -8.10 17.08 -4.77
C VAL A 232 -7.67 15.76 -4.14
N THR A 233 -8.23 14.65 -4.61
CA THR A 233 -7.88 13.31 -4.08
C THR A 233 -6.42 12.97 -4.36
N ALA A 234 -5.96 13.21 -5.58
CA ALA A 234 -4.57 13.00 -5.97
C ALA A 234 -3.61 13.79 -5.07
N SER A 235 -3.90 15.07 -4.84
CA SER A 235 -3.08 15.92 -3.96
C SER A 235 -3.07 15.41 -2.52
N LEU A 236 -4.22 14.99 -1.98
CA LEU A 236 -4.33 14.43 -0.64
C LEU A 236 -3.50 13.15 -0.51
N VAL A 237 -3.70 12.19 -1.41
CA VAL A 237 -3.00 10.90 -1.40
C VAL A 237 -1.50 11.09 -1.56
N LEU A 238 -1.09 11.90 -2.52
CA LEU A 238 0.33 12.19 -2.77
C LEU A 238 1.00 12.76 -1.50
N LEU A 239 0.40 13.76 -0.85
CA LEU A 239 0.95 14.39 0.35
C LEU A 239 1.02 13.43 1.54
N ILE A 240 0.01 12.57 1.73
CA ILE A 240 0.00 11.54 2.77
C ILE A 240 1.14 10.54 2.52
N GLN A 241 1.30 10.12 1.28
CA GLN A 241 2.28 9.10 0.89
C GLN A 241 3.71 9.64 0.81
N VAL A 242 3.89 10.95 0.61
CA VAL A 242 5.19 11.63 0.83
C VAL A 242 5.67 11.40 2.27
N GLY A 243 4.79 11.58 3.25
CA GLY A 243 5.13 11.30 4.64
C GLY A 243 5.40 9.81 4.91
N ALA A 244 4.56 8.91 4.39
CA ALA A 244 4.69 7.47 4.60
C ALA A 244 5.96 6.91 3.94
N GLY A 245 6.23 7.24 2.66
CA GLY A 245 7.44 6.80 1.96
C GLY A 245 8.72 7.35 2.60
N GLY A 246 8.68 8.62 3.03
CA GLY A 246 9.78 9.23 3.75
C GLY A 246 10.05 8.59 5.12
N GLU A 247 9.00 8.24 5.87
CA GLU A 247 9.12 7.52 7.14
C GLU A 247 9.76 6.14 6.95
N LEU A 248 9.26 5.35 6.00
CA LEU A 248 9.83 4.03 5.69
C LEU A 248 11.32 4.11 5.37
N ALA A 249 11.74 5.16 4.65
CA ALA A 249 13.11 5.36 4.24
C ALA A 249 14.02 5.86 5.38
N LEU A 250 13.55 6.83 6.17
CA LEU A 250 14.43 7.59 7.07
C LEU A 250 14.23 7.28 8.56
N LEU A 251 13.16 6.62 8.97
CA LEU A 251 12.97 6.23 10.38
C LEU A 251 14.10 5.30 10.90
N PRO A 252 14.56 4.28 10.14
CA PRO A 252 15.71 3.49 10.58
C PRO A 252 16.96 4.33 10.79
N LEU A 253 17.19 5.32 9.94
CA LEU A 253 18.34 6.19 10.03
C LEU A 253 18.22 7.22 11.17
N LEU A 254 17.02 7.73 11.45
CA LEU A 254 16.79 8.56 12.64
C LEU A 254 17.18 7.80 13.91
N VAL A 255 16.75 6.55 14.05
CA VAL A 255 17.01 5.73 15.23
C VAL A 255 18.49 5.37 15.34
N THR A 256 19.14 5.01 14.25
CA THR A 256 20.52 4.49 14.29
C THR A 256 21.58 5.59 14.19
N THR A 257 21.35 6.65 13.40
CA THR A 257 22.37 7.70 13.20
C THR A 257 22.20 8.90 14.10
N HIS A 258 20.96 9.29 14.46
CA HIS A 258 20.72 10.44 15.33
C HIS A 258 20.64 10.04 16.81
N LEU A 259 19.91 8.95 17.12
CA LEU A 259 19.80 8.45 18.50
C LEU A 259 20.92 7.46 18.87
N HIS A 260 21.75 7.05 17.91
CA HIS A 260 22.83 6.08 18.11
C HIS A 260 22.37 4.75 18.74
N LEU A 261 21.15 4.32 18.41
CA LEU A 261 20.57 3.06 18.88
C LEU A 261 20.83 1.92 17.88
N SER A 262 20.56 0.68 18.31
CA SER A 262 20.78 -0.52 17.49
C SER A 262 19.80 -0.62 16.31
N ALA A 263 20.12 -1.49 15.33
CA ALA A 263 19.21 -1.83 14.25
C ALA A 263 17.95 -2.54 14.78
N ALA A 264 18.05 -3.32 15.86
CA ALA A 264 16.91 -3.91 16.55
C ALA A 264 15.93 -2.85 17.05
N SER A 265 16.44 -1.74 17.60
CA SER A 265 15.59 -0.62 18.02
C SER A 265 14.87 0.02 16.83
N ALA A 266 15.58 0.22 15.71
CA ALA A 266 14.97 0.75 14.48
C ALA A 266 13.90 -0.20 13.93
N GLY A 267 14.17 -1.49 13.85
CA GLY A 267 13.19 -2.50 13.45
C GLY A 267 11.98 -2.56 14.37
N THR A 268 12.18 -2.41 15.69
CA THR A 268 11.09 -2.36 16.66
C THR A 268 10.21 -1.11 16.47
N ALA A 269 10.80 0.03 16.14
CA ALA A 269 10.04 1.24 15.83
C ALA A 269 9.18 1.04 14.57
N MET A 270 9.74 0.46 13.49
CA MET A 270 8.98 0.14 12.27
C MET A 270 7.87 -0.89 12.53
N LEU A 271 8.15 -1.92 13.35
CA LEU A 271 7.16 -2.89 13.77
C LEU A 271 6.01 -2.20 14.52
N ALA A 272 6.31 -1.28 15.42
CA ALA A 272 5.30 -0.51 16.15
C ALA A 272 4.42 0.32 15.21
N VAL A 273 5.01 1.03 14.23
CA VAL A 273 4.25 1.77 13.20
C VAL A 273 3.24 0.88 12.48
N GLY A 274 3.70 -0.27 11.97
CA GLY A 274 2.85 -1.16 11.18
C GLY A 274 1.80 -1.89 12.02
N LEU A 275 2.15 -2.38 13.22
CA LEU A 275 1.18 -3.07 14.09
C LEU A 275 0.10 -2.10 14.60
N ILE A 276 0.49 -0.91 15.09
CA ILE A 276 -0.45 0.09 15.57
C ILE A 276 -1.34 0.54 14.41
N GLY A 277 -0.74 0.85 13.24
CA GLY A 277 -1.47 1.25 12.04
C GLY A 277 -2.45 0.16 11.58
N GLY A 278 -2.01 -1.09 11.52
CA GLY A 278 -2.86 -2.24 11.13
C GLY A 278 -4.05 -2.46 12.07
N VAL A 279 -3.81 -2.40 13.40
CA VAL A 279 -4.88 -2.54 14.41
C VAL A 279 -5.87 -1.37 14.35
N LEU A 280 -5.38 -0.15 14.12
CA LEU A 280 -6.22 1.05 14.09
C LEU A 280 -6.94 1.27 12.75
N LEU A 281 -6.63 0.51 11.70
CA LEU A 281 -7.21 0.71 10.36
C LEU A 281 -8.74 0.53 10.37
N ILE A 282 -9.25 -0.50 11.07
CA ILE A 282 -10.69 -0.77 11.17
C ILE A 282 -11.39 0.30 12.03
N PRO A 283 -10.94 0.64 13.25
CA PRO A 283 -11.50 1.74 14.01
C PRO A 283 -11.46 3.09 13.28
N GLY A 284 -10.39 3.36 12.53
CA GLY A 284 -10.25 4.58 11.72
C GLY A 284 -11.28 4.66 10.60
N GLY A 285 -11.52 3.55 9.89
CA GLY A 285 -12.59 3.46 8.90
C GLY A 285 -13.97 3.71 9.52
N ASN A 286 -14.27 3.06 10.65
CA ASN A 286 -15.53 3.27 11.37
C ASN A 286 -15.70 4.72 11.86
N ALA A 287 -14.62 5.37 12.31
CA ALA A 287 -14.64 6.78 12.68
C ALA A 287 -14.99 7.66 11.47
N SER A 288 -14.42 7.37 10.31
CA SER A 288 -14.72 8.06 9.05
C SER A 288 -16.19 7.91 8.63
N ASP A 289 -16.79 6.72 8.85
CA ASP A 289 -18.20 6.49 8.55
C ASP A 289 -19.15 7.24 9.50
N ARG A 290 -18.76 7.37 10.78
CA ARG A 290 -19.59 8.03 11.81
C ARG A 290 -19.44 9.54 11.83
N TRP A 291 -18.22 10.06 11.76
CA TRP A 291 -17.91 11.48 11.86
C TRP A 291 -17.92 12.20 10.52
N GLY A 292 -17.89 11.43 9.41
CA GLY A 292 -17.79 11.93 8.05
C GLY A 292 -16.36 12.02 7.55
N ARG A 293 -16.19 12.03 6.23
CA ARG A 293 -14.88 11.95 5.55
C ARG A 293 -13.99 13.16 5.88
N ARG A 294 -14.53 14.37 5.77
CA ARG A 294 -13.79 15.62 5.94
C ARG A 294 -13.17 15.79 7.33
N PRO A 295 -13.93 15.75 8.45
CA PRO A 295 -13.33 15.91 9.78
C PRO A 295 -12.32 14.82 10.12
N THR A 296 -12.53 13.60 9.65
CA THR A 296 -11.62 12.48 9.87
C THR A 296 -10.31 12.67 9.11
N MET A 297 -10.33 13.15 7.85
CA MET A 297 -9.13 13.50 7.10
C MET A 297 -8.35 14.63 7.76
N ILE A 298 -9.03 15.68 8.24
CA ILE A 298 -8.38 16.81 8.91
C ILE A 298 -7.69 16.34 10.18
N ALA A 299 -8.41 15.62 11.04
CA ALA A 299 -7.85 15.08 12.28
C ALA A 299 -6.67 14.13 12.03
N GLY A 300 -6.82 13.25 11.02
CA GLY A 300 -5.77 12.30 10.65
C GLY A 300 -4.50 12.97 10.16
N GLY A 301 -4.60 14.01 9.34
CA GLY A 301 -3.43 14.76 8.88
C GLY A 301 -2.76 15.56 9.99
N ILE A 302 -3.54 16.20 10.88
CA ILE A 302 -2.98 16.92 12.06
C ILE A 302 -2.25 15.92 12.97
N LEU A 303 -2.84 14.78 13.29
CA LEU A 303 -2.19 13.76 14.10
C LEU A 303 -0.93 13.20 13.44
N SER A 304 -0.97 12.98 12.11
CA SER A 304 0.23 12.55 11.37
C SER A 304 1.34 13.60 11.46
N ALA A 305 1.01 14.89 11.34
CA ALA A 305 1.97 15.98 11.48
C ALA A 305 2.56 16.04 12.89
N VAL A 306 1.73 15.88 13.92
CA VAL A 306 2.20 15.82 15.33
C VAL A 306 3.15 14.63 15.52
N GLY A 307 2.83 13.46 14.95
CA GLY A 307 3.72 12.29 15.01
C GLY A 307 5.07 12.56 14.35
N PHE A 308 5.11 13.21 13.19
CA PHE A 308 6.35 13.60 12.53
C PHE A 308 7.14 14.67 13.31
N ILE A 309 6.46 15.61 13.98
CA ILE A 309 7.12 16.58 14.86
C ILE A 309 7.74 15.86 16.07
N ILE A 310 7.05 14.89 16.67
CA ILE A 310 7.62 14.07 17.73
C ILE A 310 8.87 13.33 17.25
N TYR A 311 8.88 12.74 16.06
CA TYR A 311 10.08 12.14 15.49
C TYR A 311 11.22 13.15 15.35
N SER A 312 10.93 14.34 14.82
CA SER A 312 11.91 15.39 14.60
C SER A 312 12.58 15.88 15.90
N THR A 313 11.84 15.88 17.00
CA THR A 313 12.31 16.36 18.32
C THR A 313 12.72 15.23 19.26
N SER A 314 12.65 13.96 18.81
CA SER A 314 12.93 12.82 19.67
C SER A 314 14.41 12.74 20.07
N GLY A 315 14.67 12.61 21.37
CA GLY A 315 15.98 12.32 21.97
C GLY A 315 16.04 10.94 22.62
N THR A 316 14.91 10.21 22.64
CA THR A 316 14.83 8.88 23.28
C THR A 316 14.00 7.92 22.41
N PHE A 317 14.26 6.62 22.58
CA PHE A 317 13.48 5.58 21.89
C PHE A 317 11.98 5.63 22.21
N VAL A 318 11.62 5.92 23.46
CA VAL A 318 10.22 6.04 23.89
C VAL A 318 9.50 7.14 23.13
N GLN A 319 10.16 8.28 22.89
CA GLN A 319 9.60 9.36 22.09
C GLN A 319 9.41 8.94 20.62
N VAL A 320 10.34 8.17 20.04
CA VAL A 320 10.16 7.61 18.69
C VAL A 320 8.92 6.70 18.63
N VAL A 321 8.77 5.79 19.59
CA VAL A 321 7.60 4.91 19.65
C VAL A 321 6.31 5.71 19.87
N ALA A 322 6.33 6.76 20.70
CA ALA A 322 5.18 7.65 20.87
C ALA A 322 4.84 8.39 19.56
N GLY A 323 5.85 8.90 18.84
CA GLY A 323 5.69 9.49 17.51
C GLY A 323 5.08 8.49 16.51
N ALA A 324 5.57 7.25 16.52
CA ALA A 324 5.05 6.15 15.72
C ALA A 324 3.55 5.89 15.99
N ALA A 325 3.16 5.83 17.25
CA ALA A 325 1.78 5.60 17.65
C ALA A 325 0.86 6.75 17.22
N VAL A 326 1.26 8.00 17.43
CA VAL A 326 0.48 9.18 17.04
C VAL A 326 0.37 9.28 15.52
N ARG A 327 1.47 9.04 14.79
CA ARG A 327 1.48 9.06 13.33
C ARG A 327 0.61 7.94 12.75
N ALA A 328 0.72 6.71 13.29
CA ALA A 328 -0.07 5.57 12.86
C ALA A 328 -1.57 5.79 13.11
N LEU A 329 -1.96 6.40 14.24
CA LEU A 329 -3.33 6.83 14.50
C LEU A 329 -3.78 7.84 13.45
N GLY A 330 -2.97 8.84 13.13
CA GLY A 330 -3.26 9.81 12.08
C GLY A 330 -3.48 9.16 10.72
N ALA A 331 -2.59 8.26 10.32
CA ALA A 331 -2.69 7.52 9.06
C ALA A 331 -3.94 6.63 8.99
N SER A 332 -4.29 5.95 10.09
CA SER A 332 -5.49 5.11 10.17
C SER A 332 -6.80 5.87 10.03
N LEU A 333 -6.81 7.15 10.34
CA LEU A 333 -7.96 8.04 10.13
C LEU A 333 -8.02 8.57 8.70
N ILE A 334 -6.90 9.10 8.17
CA ILE A 334 -6.91 9.82 6.90
C ILE A 334 -7.00 8.87 5.70
N TRP A 335 -6.32 7.73 5.75
CA TRP A 335 -6.23 6.80 4.62
C TRP A 335 -7.59 6.18 4.23
N PRO A 336 -8.34 5.52 5.13
CA PRO A 336 -9.65 4.98 4.81
C PRO A 336 -10.65 6.05 4.39
N ALA A 337 -10.57 7.26 5.00
CA ALA A 337 -11.43 8.37 4.67
C ALA A 337 -11.18 8.90 3.25
N ALA A 338 -9.92 9.03 2.84
CA ALA A 338 -9.55 9.47 1.49
C ALA A 338 -9.96 8.45 0.43
N THR A 339 -9.70 7.16 0.68
CA THR A 339 -10.08 6.06 -0.21
C THR A 339 -11.60 5.98 -0.39
N ALA A 340 -12.36 6.05 0.71
CA ALA A 340 -13.81 6.02 0.67
C ALA A 340 -14.39 7.26 -0.04
N TRP A 341 -13.83 8.45 0.23
CA TRP A 341 -14.28 9.67 -0.44
C TRP A 341 -14.03 9.61 -1.95
N MET A 342 -12.89 9.09 -2.39
CA MET A 342 -12.60 8.84 -3.79
C MET A 342 -13.62 7.87 -4.39
N ALA A 343 -13.83 6.72 -3.77
CA ALA A 343 -14.76 5.71 -4.22
C ALA A 343 -16.20 6.22 -4.35
N GLU A 344 -16.66 7.04 -3.37
CA GLU A 344 -17.99 7.62 -3.35
C GLU A 344 -18.18 8.75 -4.38
N SER A 345 -17.09 9.44 -4.75
CA SER A 345 -17.13 10.65 -5.57
C SER A 345 -16.92 10.38 -7.07
N MET A 346 -16.41 9.19 -7.43
CA MET A 346 -16.10 8.86 -8.82
C MET A 346 -17.27 8.19 -9.54
N PRO A 347 -17.43 8.46 -10.86
CA PRO A 347 -18.44 7.80 -11.68
C PRO A 347 -18.30 6.28 -11.67
N ARG A 348 -19.40 5.57 -11.43
CA ARG A 348 -19.42 4.09 -11.37
C ARG A 348 -18.87 3.43 -12.64
N ARG A 349 -19.10 4.03 -13.81
CA ARG A 349 -18.67 3.53 -15.11
C ARG A 349 -17.16 3.35 -15.25
N ARG A 350 -16.34 4.19 -14.59
CA ARG A 350 -14.87 4.16 -14.64
C ARG A 350 -14.25 4.00 -13.26
N HIS A 351 -15.01 3.42 -12.35
CA HIS A 351 -14.60 3.32 -10.94
C HIS A 351 -13.24 2.59 -10.79
N ALA A 352 -13.05 1.45 -11.47
CA ALA A 352 -11.79 0.71 -11.44
C ALA A 352 -10.61 1.53 -11.99
N PHE A 353 -10.82 2.29 -13.07
CA PHE A 353 -9.80 3.19 -13.62
C PHE A 353 -9.37 4.26 -12.61
N TYR A 354 -10.34 4.93 -11.96
CA TYR A 354 -10.02 5.98 -10.97
C TYR A 354 -9.38 5.41 -9.72
N MET A 355 -9.77 4.21 -9.28
CA MET A 355 -9.12 3.53 -8.15
C MET A 355 -7.70 3.07 -8.50
N GLY A 356 -7.45 2.65 -9.74
CA GLY A 356 -6.10 2.39 -10.23
C GLY A 356 -5.24 3.66 -10.22
N LEU A 357 -5.78 4.76 -10.73
CA LEU A 357 -5.09 6.05 -10.74
C LEU A 357 -4.80 6.58 -9.31
N PHE A 358 -5.69 6.27 -8.34
CA PHE A 358 -5.44 6.53 -6.92
C PHE A 358 -4.18 5.79 -6.42
N GLY A 359 -4.02 4.52 -6.76
CA GLY A 359 -2.82 3.74 -6.45
C GLY A 359 -1.55 4.32 -7.08
N GLU A 360 -1.64 4.85 -8.31
CA GLU A 360 -0.49 5.48 -8.95
C GLU A 360 -0.07 6.79 -8.25
N PHE A 361 -1.01 7.61 -7.76
CA PHE A 361 -0.68 8.77 -6.93
C PHE A 361 -0.06 8.37 -5.58
N GLU A 362 -0.45 7.23 -5.04
CA GLU A 362 0.18 6.61 -3.88
C GLU A 362 1.66 6.32 -4.15
N ASN A 363 1.95 5.60 -5.22
CA ASN A 363 3.31 5.23 -5.63
C ASN A 363 4.19 6.46 -5.90
N VAL A 364 3.62 7.50 -6.52
CA VAL A 364 4.32 8.78 -6.75
C VAL A 364 4.66 9.45 -5.42
N GLY A 365 3.75 9.48 -4.46
CA GLY A 365 4.01 10.02 -3.12
C GLY A 365 5.13 9.26 -2.39
N ILE A 366 5.08 7.93 -2.42
CA ILE A 366 6.13 7.05 -1.86
C ILE A 366 7.50 7.31 -2.54
N THR A 367 7.50 7.62 -3.83
CA THR A 367 8.72 7.99 -4.57
C THR A 367 9.28 9.35 -4.12
N ILE A 368 8.43 10.36 -4.01
CA ILE A 368 8.84 11.74 -3.69
C ILE A 368 9.30 11.88 -2.23
N GLY A 369 8.70 11.11 -1.31
CA GLY A 369 8.98 11.20 0.13
C GLY A 369 10.46 11.09 0.48
N PRO A 370 11.16 10.00 0.12
CA PRO A 370 12.58 9.83 0.39
C PRO A 370 13.46 10.90 -0.29
N ILE A 371 13.09 11.37 -1.50
CA ILE A 371 13.82 12.45 -2.21
C ILE A 371 13.77 13.73 -1.38
N LEU A 372 12.58 14.18 -1.01
CA LEU A 372 12.40 15.39 -0.19
C LEU A 372 13.07 15.26 1.17
N GLY A 373 12.98 14.08 1.78
CA GLY A 373 13.64 13.81 3.04
C GLY A 373 15.15 13.82 2.95
N GLY A 374 15.74 13.21 1.92
CA GLY A 374 17.19 13.24 1.67
C GLY A 374 17.69 14.66 1.43
N LEU A 375 16.95 15.46 0.65
CA LEU A 375 17.26 16.87 0.40
C LEU A 375 17.19 17.70 1.68
N ALA A 376 16.10 17.59 2.44
CA ALA A 376 15.96 18.31 3.72
C ALA A 376 17.06 17.90 4.72
N TRP A 377 17.38 16.60 4.77
CA TRP A 377 18.47 16.09 5.61
C TRP A 377 19.82 16.68 5.20
N SER A 378 20.12 16.80 3.91
CA SER A 378 21.38 17.35 3.42
C SER A 378 21.56 18.84 3.77
N ILE A 379 20.45 19.58 3.92
CA ILE A 379 20.45 21.03 4.21
C ILE A 379 20.49 21.30 5.72
N ALA A 380 19.68 20.63 6.50
CA ALA A 380 19.44 20.99 7.90
C ALA A 380 19.36 19.80 8.89
N GLY A 381 19.94 18.64 8.51
CA GLY A 381 19.95 17.47 9.35
C GLY A 381 18.71 16.58 9.19
N ILE A 382 18.79 15.35 9.72
CA ILE A 382 17.73 14.33 9.54
C ILE A 382 16.38 14.77 10.14
N GLN A 383 16.39 15.61 11.17
CA GLN A 383 15.18 16.16 11.77
C GLN A 383 14.39 17.02 10.77
N ALA A 384 15.06 17.74 9.87
CA ALA A 384 14.42 18.57 8.86
C ALA A 384 13.57 17.74 7.89
N ALA A 385 13.94 16.50 7.62
CA ALA A 385 13.14 15.59 6.81
C ALA A 385 11.76 15.35 7.46
N PHE A 386 11.71 15.12 8.77
CA PHE A 386 10.44 14.87 9.47
C PHE A 386 9.60 16.14 9.60
N TYR A 387 10.20 17.33 9.71
CA TYR A 387 9.45 18.59 9.59
C TYR A 387 8.85 18.77 8.19
N THR A 388 9.54 18.36 7.14
CA THR A 388 9.01 18.37 5.77
C THR A 388 7.79 17.46 5.64
N TYR A 389 7.83 16.27 6.23
CA TYR A 389 6.69 15.35 6.25
C TYR A 389 5.54 15.87 7.11
N ALA A 390 5.81 16.54 8.23
CA ALA A 390 4.79 17.21 9.02
C ALA A 390 4.10 18.33 8.21
N ALA A 391 4.87 19.14 7.46
CA ALA A 391 4.32 20.16 6.58
C ALA A 391 3.43 19.55 5.48
N ALA A 392 3.85 18.45 4.86
CA ALA A 392 3.03 17.74 3.87
C ALA A 392 1.71 17.23 4.48
N ALA A 393 1.73 16.67 5.69
CA ALA A 393 0.53 16.19 6.39
C ALA A 393 -0.42 17.35 6.78
N LEU A 394 0.12 18.49 7.20
CA LEU A 394 -0.67 19.71 7.46
C LEU A 394 -1.29 20.26 6.19
N LEU A 395 -0.54 20.27 5.08
CA LEU A 395 -1.07 20.69 3.79
C LEU A 395 -2.19 19.76 3.30
N ALA A 396 -2.06 18.45 3.51
CA ALA A 396 -3.15 17.51 3.25
C ALA A 396 -4.39 17.81 4.09
N SER A 397 -4.23 18.11 5.41
CA SER A 397 -5.33 18.55 6.27
C SER A 397 -5.97 19.82 5.77
N PHE A 398 -5.20 20.80 5.35
CA PHE A 398 -5.69 22.06 4.81
C PHE A 398 -6.48 21.83 3.51
N ILE A 399 -5.98 21.02 2.58
CA ILE A 399 -6.69 20.65 1.34
C ILE A 399 -8.02 19.96 1.69
N ALA A 400 -8.01 19.02 2.65
CA ALA A 400 -9.23 18.37 3.11
C ALA A 400 -10.24 19.38 3.71
N ALA A 401 -9.76 20.35 4.49
CA ALA A 401 -10.60 21.38 5.09
C ALA A 401 -11.25 22.31 4.07
N VAL A 402 -10.54 22.64 2.99
CA VAL A 402 -11.02 23.61 1.99
C VAL A 402 -11.87 22.95 0.90
N PHE A 403 -11.42 21.78 0.41
CA PHE A 403 -11.96 21.22 -0.83
C PHE A 403 -12.86 19.99 -0.64
N VAL A 404 -12.81 19.30 0.51
CA VAL A 404 -13.69 18.18 0.79
C VAL A 404 -14.99 18.71 1.42
N ARG A 405 -16.12 18.55 0.73
CA ARG A 405 -17.43 19.05 1.19
C ARG A 405 -18.01 18.19 2.31
N ARG A 406 -18.82 18.77 3.18
CA ARG A 406 -19.60 18.07 4.20
C ARG A 406 -20.87 17.49 3.57
N ARG A 407 -21.13 16.20 3.75
CA ARG A 407 -22.35 15.50 3.29
C ARG A 407 -23.67 16.18 3.75
N VAL A 408 -23.64 16.87 4.90
CA VAL A 408 -24.81 17.57 5.48
C VAL A 408 -25.14 18.86 4.72
N GLU A 409 -24.12 19.60 4.22
CA GLU A 409 -24.34 20.84 3.47
C GLU A 409 -24.97 20.57 2.10
N ASP A 410 -24.58 19.47 1.44
CA ASP A 410 -25.14 19.08 0.14
C ASP A 410 -26.61 18.61 0.28
N ALA A 411 -26.97 17.92 1.36
CA ALA A 411 -28.35 17.49 1.63
C ALA A 411 -29.26 18.68 1.97
N ILE A 412 -28.76 19.70 2.70
CA ILE A 412 -29.49 20.92 3.03
C ILE A 412 -29.65 21.79 1.78
N MET A 413 -28.62 21.91 0.95
CA MET A 413 -28.71 22.68 -0.31
C MET A 413 -29.65 22.03 -1.33
N SER A 414 -29.60 20.71 -1.48
CA SER A 414 -30.48 19.94 -2.37
C SER A 414 -31.95 20.06 -1.92
N ASN A 415 -32.21 20.07 -0.59
CA ASN A 415 -33.55 20.22 -0.04
C ASN A 415 -34.08 21.66 -0.20
N ARG A 416 -33.20 22.68 -0.09
CA ARG A 416 -33.57 24.08 -0.35
C ARG A 416 -33.82 24.37 -1.82
N MET A 417 -33.04 23.79 -2.74
CA MET A 417 -33.28 23.91 -4.19
C MET A 417 -34.52 23.14 -4.63
N GLY A 418 -34.85 22.04 -3.99
CA GLY A 418 -36.06 21.25 -4.28
C GLY A 418 -37.34 21.89 -3.74
N GLN A 419 -37.25 22.76 -2.75
CA GLN A 419 -38.43 23.54 -2.21
C GLN A 419 -38.67 24.85 -2.96
N GLY A 420 -37.61 25.47 -3.52
CA GLY A 420 -37.74 26.72 -4.31
C GLY A 420 -38.28 26.58 -5.74
N VAL A 421 -38.58 25.35 -6.17
CA VAL A 421 -39.17 25.05 -7.50
C VAL A 421 -40.68 24.71 -7.38
N ARG A 422 -41.23 24.75 -6.16
CA ARG A 422 -42.65 24.43 -5.90
C ARG A 422 -43.51 25.65 -5.45
N ASP A 423 -42.93 26.83 -5.39
CA ASP A 423 -43.60 28.10 -5.22
C ASP A 423 -43.47 28.91 -6.54
#